data_68cee953cbf6a481769963c49f482847
#
_entry.id   68cee953cbf6a481769963c49f482847
#
_cell.length_a   1.000
_cell.length_b   1.000
_cell.length_c   1.000
_cell.angle_alpha   90.00
_cell.angle_beta   90.00
_cell.angle_gamma   90.00
#
_symmetry.space_group_name_H-M   'P 1'
#
loop_
_entity.id
_entity.type
_entity.pdbx_description
1 polymer ?
#
loop_
_entity_poly.entity_id
_entity_poly.type
_entity_poly.pdbx_seq_one_letter_code
_entity_poly.pdbx_strand_id
1 'polypeptide(L)'
;MNELLELHGQFPILEKSTYMISNSLGAMPRAVYHSMRDYADSWGNRGIRAWEEGWWEMAVGVGDKIAPLIGAGAGELSLHQNVTIAQAVISSCFDFQGARNKVVMVEQEFPSVQYFYNEQRRHGARIETVRSADPIRVDLDKLLAAIDETTLLVPISQVLFRSSYIVNARAIIERAHRVGAYVILDVFQATGAIPLDVQSLEVDFAVGGVLKWLCGGPGVAYLYVREDLRAKLKPALTGWLAHRRPFEFETGAIDRREDSFGFLNGTPHIPALYACQPGLDIINQVGVRAIREKSLRMTARILADAKSRGWQVNTPEDAVERAGTVSVECPHAPEVCQELVKRNILVDYRPKAGVRISPHFYNTESECDFTLQQMDEIVANLDMQKSGVKVSQDS
;
A
#
# COMPACT_ATOMS: atom_id res chain seq x y z
N MET A 1 -3.70 -23.29 12.45
CA MET A 1 -4.90 -22.83 11.71
C MET A 1 -5.96 -22.23 12.65
N ASN A 2 -6.18 -22.78 13.85
CA ASN A 2 -7.12 -22.21 14.84
C ASN A 2 -6.67 -20.83 15.39
N GLU A 3 -5.38 -20.61 15.61
CA GLU A 3 -4.85 -19.36 16.20
C GLU A 3 -5.16 -18.10 15.37
N LEU A 4 -5.15 -18.18 14.03
CA LEU A 4 -5.49 -17.03 13.17
C LEU A 4 -7.00 -16.73 13.20
N LEU A 5 -7.85 -17.71 13.47
CA LEU A 5 -9.29 -17.51 13.61
C LEU A 5 -9.67 -16.92 14.98
N GLU A 6 -8.86 -17.14 16.02
CA GLU A 6 -9.05 -16.50 17.33
C GLU A 6 -8.91 -14.97 17.24
N LEU A 7 -8.11 -14.47 16.28
CA LEU A 7 -7.97 -13.03 16.03
C LEU A 7 -9.18 -12.40 15.33
N HIS A 8 -10.08 -13.19 14.74
CA HIS A 8 -11.29 -12.69 14.05
C HIS A 8 -12.13 -11.77 14.96
N GLY A 9 -12.36 -12.18 16.22
CA GLY A 9 -13.10 -11.38 17.20
C GLY A 9 -12.45 -10.03 17.58
N GLN A 10 -11.21 -9.79 17.18
CA GLN A 10 -10.55 -8.50 17.40
C GLN A 10 -10.97 -7.42 16.40
N PHE A 11 -11.71 -7.77 15.34
CA PHE A 11 -12.11 -6.86 14.28
C PHE A 11 -13.64 -6.69 14.22
N PRO A 12 -14.22 -5.61 14.79
CA PRO A 12 -15.68 -5.47 14.92
C PRO A 12 -16.47 -5.57 13.62
N ILE A 13 -15.88 -5.18 12.48
CA ILE A 13 -16.54 -5.21 11.17
C ILE A 13 -16.81 -6.64 10.69
N LEU A 14 -16.00 -7.62 11.11
CA LEU A 14 -16.13 -9.01 10.70
C LEU A 14 -17.35 -9.70 11.31
N GLU A 15 -17.88 -9.16 12.42
CA GLU A 15 -19.14 -9.63 13.04
C GLU A 15 -20.37 -9.21 12.21
N LYS A 16 -20.21 -8.26 11.29
CA LYS A 16 -21.32 -7.60 10.57
C LYS A 16 -21.26 -7.78 9.06
N SER A 17 -20.12 -8.24 8.54
CA SER A 17 -19.90 -8.33 7.09
C SER A 17 -18.87 -9.38 6.72
N THR A 18 -18.99 -9.92 5.52
CA THR A 18 -17.93 -10.66 4.84
C THR A 18 -16.95 -9.65 4.25
N TYR A 19 -15.79 -9.48 4.90
CA TYR A 19 -14.88 -8.36 4.62
C TYR A 19 -13.76 -8.77 3.67
N MET A 20 -13.95 -8.56 2.36
CA MET A 20 -13.03 -8.99 1.29
C MET A 20 -12.32 -7.81 0.60
N ILE A 21 -12.03 -6.73 1.33
CA ILE A 21 -11.57 -5.45 0.76
C ILE A 21 -10.27 -4.92 1.38
N SER A 22 -9.44 -5.81 1.93
CA SER A 22 -8.19 -5.41 2.62
C SER A 22 -7.21 -4.66 1.71
N ASN A 23 -7.28 -4.84 0.39
CA ASN A 23 -6.51 -4.09 -0.61
C ASN A 23 -6.86 -2.59 -0.70
N SER A 24 -8.01 -2.18 -0.15
CA SER A 24 -8.47 -0.78 -0.16
C SER A 24 -8.47 -0.17 1.25
N LEU A 25 -8.97 -0.92 2.23
CA LEU A 25 -8.95 -0.56 3.66
C LEU A 25 -8.86 -1.86 4.48
N GLY A 26 -7.90 -1.97 5.37
CA GLY A 26 -7.84 -3.07 6.36
C GLY A 26 -8.93 -2.95 7.40
N ALA A 27 -9.38 -4.08 7.96
CA ALA A 27 -10.32 -4.08 9.07
C ALA A 27 -9.71 -3.38 10.30
N MET A 28 -10.50 -2.56 10.99
CA MET A 28 -10.06 -1.84 12.18
C MET A 28 -9.98 -2.78 13.38
N PRO A 29 -8.84 -2.93 14.06
CA PRO A 29 -8.75 -3.65 15.33
C PRO A 29 -9.56 -2.96 16.46
N ARG A 30 -10.18 -3.75 17.33
CA ARG A 30 -10.91 -3.25 18.50
C ARG A 30 -10.05 -2.41 19.44
N ALA A 31 -8.76 -2.73 19.55
CA ALA A 31 -7.80 -2.00 20.37
C ALA A 31 -7.59 -0.54 19.92
N VAL A 32 -7.98 -0.16 18.71
CA VAL A 32 -7.93 1.25 18.23
C VAL A 32 -8.78 2.17 19.12
N TYR A 33 -9.91 1.68 19.66
CA TYR A 33 -10.72 2.49 20.59
C TYR A 33 -9.94 2.88 21.86
N HIS A 34 -9.11 1.98 22.37
CA HIS A 34 -8.24 2.25 23.52
C HIS A 34 -7.13 3.21 23.16
N SER A 35 -6.40 2.92 22.07
CA SER A 35 -5.31 3.76 21.60
C SER A 35 -5.73 5.20 21.31
N MET A 36 -6.93 5.40 20.75
CA MET A 36 -7.49 6.75 20.53
C MET A 36 -7.90 7.44 21.83
N ARG A 37 -8.31 6.69 22.85
CA ARG A 37 -8.54 7.23 24.19
C ARG A 37 -7.23 7.68 24.82
N ASP A 38 -6.18 6.89 24.72
CA ASP A 38 -4.83 7.23 25.23
C ASP A 38 -4.31 8.53 24.60
N TYR A 39 -4.54 8.71 23.29
CA TYR A 39 -4.24 9.97 22.61
C TYR A 39 -5.01 11.15 23.25
N ALA A 40 -6.33 10.99 23.42
CA ALA A 40 -7.17 12.04 23.99
C ALA A 40 -6.78 12.36 25.44
N ASP A 41 -6.48 11.35 26.24
CA ASP A 41 -6.04 11.48 27.64
C ASP A 41 -4.65 12.14 27.73
N SER A 42 -3.72 11.77 26.84
CA SER A 42 -2.41 12.41 26.74
C SER A 42 -2.57 13.90 26.43
N TRP A 43 -3.36 14.25 25.42
CA TRP A 43 -3.59 15.65 25.09
C TRP A 43 -4.34 16.39 26.20
N GLY A 44 -5.44 15.83 26.70
CA GLY A 44 -6.30 16.46 27.71
C GLY A 44 -5.62 16.69 29.05
N ASN A 45 -4.76 15.75 29.49
CA ASN A 45 -4.15 15.79 30.82
C ASN A 45 -2.69 16.29 30.81
N ARG A 46 -1.95 16.13 29.70
CA ARG A 46 -0.53 16.50 29.60
C ARG A 46 -0.32 17.79 28.81
N GLY A 47 -1.19 18.10 27.82
CA GLY A 47 -1.08 19.29 26.99
C GLY A 47 0.27 19.34 26.27
N ILE A 48 0.98 20.48 26.35
CA ILE A 48 2.29 20.68 25.69
C ILE A 48 3.37 19.70 26.15
N ARG A 49 3.28 19.14 27.36
CA ARG A 49 4.25 18.17 27.89
C ARG A 49 4.27 16.87 27.11
N ALA A 50 3.17 16.53 26.42
CA ALA A 50 3.07 15.32 25.62
C ALA A 50 4.15 15.25 24.50
N TRP A 51 4.67 16.40 24.05
CA TRP A 51 5.76 16.44 23.08
C TRP A 51 7.04 15.81 23.63
N GLU A 52 7.46 16.21 24.84
CA GLU A 52 8.65 15.66 25.50
C GLU A 52 8.42 14.23 26.01
N GLU A 53 7.16 13.88 26.31
CA GLU A 53 6.77 12.59 26.85
C GLU A 53 6.54 11.51 25.77
N GLY A 54 6.87 11.80 24.50
CA GLY A 54 6.94 10.82 23.44
C GLY A 54 6.39 11.24 22.06
N TRP A 55 5.54 12.26 21.95
CA TRP A 55 4.98 12.64 20.65
C TRP A 55 6.06 13.06 19.64
N TRP A 56 7.15 13.66 20.13
CA TRP A 56 8.25 14.08 19.26
C TRP A 56 8.86 12.92 18.50
N GLU A 57 9.06 11.80 19.18
CA GLU A 57 9.72 10.63 18.62
C GLU A 57 8.78 9.76 17.75
N MET A 58 7.45 9.93 17.86
CA MET A 58 6.49 9.07 17.19
C MET A 58 6.64 9.06 15.66
N ALA A 59 7.09 10.17 15.05
CA ALA A 59 7.25 10.26 13.59
C ALA A 59 8.35 9.33 13.02
N VAL A 60 9.18 8.75 13.87
CA VAL A 60 10.16 7.71 13.54
C VAL A 60 9.87 6.45 14.37
N GLY A 61 9.68 6.57 15.69
CA GLY A 61 9.54 5.43 16.59
C GLY A 61 8.37 4.49 16.27
N VAL A 62 7.22 5.00 15.79
CA VAL A 62 6.15 4.13 15.30
C VAL A 62 6.56 3.40 14.01
N GLY A 63 7.50 3.96 13.24
CA GLY A 63 8.10 3.29 12.09
C GLY A 63 8.83 2.00 12.46
N ASP A 64 9.34 1.88 13.68
CA ASP A 64 10.02 0.66 14.16
C ASP A 64 9.09 -0.56 14.24
N LYS A 65 7.77 -0.35 14.31
CA LYS A 65 6.78 -1.42 14.17
C LYS A 65 6.56 -1.86 12.71
N ILE A 66 6.90 -1.00 11.75
CA ILE A 66 6.79 -1.30 10.31
C ILE A 66 8.11 -1.89 9.79
N ALA A 67 9.24 -1.45 10.32
CA ALA A 67 10.58 -1.83 9.86
C ALA A 67 10.77 -3.35 9.67
N PRO A 68 10.42 -4.23 10.64
CA PRO A 68 10.59 -5.67 10.47
C PRO A 68 9.71 -6.28 9.36
N LEU A 69 8.60 -5.61 9.01
CA LEU A 69 7.68 -6.08 7.97
C LEU A 69 8.21 -5.86 6.54
N ILE A 70 9.24 -5.02 6.40
CA ILE A 70 9.89 -4.71 5.12
C ILE A 70 11.39 -5.03 5.11
N GLY A 71 11.93 -5.65 6.17
CA GLY A 71 13.36 -5.95 6.28
C GLY A 71 14.22 -4.71 6.50
N ALA A 72 13.68 -3.66 7.13
CA ALA A 72 14.43 -2.48 7.55
C ALA A 72 14.84 -2.56 9.02
N GLY A 73 15.82 -1.75 9.43
CA GLY A 73 16.25 -1.58 10.81
C GLY A 73 15.43 -0.55 11.57
N ALA A 74 15.56 -0.57 12.91
CA ALA A 74 14.97 0.46 13.76
C ALA A 74 15.53 1.85 13.43
N GLY A 75 14.67 2.89 13.45
CA GLY A 75 15.04 4.26 13.13
C GLY A 75 15.23 4.54 11.63
N GLU A 76 15.01 3.56 10.73
CA GLU A 76 15.23 3.73 9.30
C GLU A 76 14.02 4.29 8.53
N LEU A 77 12.89 4.44 9.20
CA LEU A 77 11.64 4.91 8.59
C LEU A 77 11.25 6.29 9.13
N SER A 78 10.86 7.20 8.24
CA SER A 78 10.15 8.43 8.59
C SER A 78 8.68 8.32 8.21
N LEU A 79 7.78 8.85 9.06
CA LEU A 79 6.34 8.75 8.84
C LEU A 79 5.76 10.06 8.31
N HIS A 80 4.87 9.93 7.33
CA HIS A 80 4.24 11.00 6.59
C HIS A 80 2.72 10.81 6.53
N GLN A 81 1.98 11.84 6.12
CA GLN A 81 0.51 11.78 6.07
C GLN A 81 -0.02 10.83 4.99
N ASN A 82 0.68 10.72 3.86
CA ASN A 82 0.31 9.84 2.73
C ASN A 82 1.51 9.61 1.81
N VAL A 83 1.41 8.62 0.90
CA VAL A 83 2.48 8.25 -0.04
C VAL A 83 2.82 9.36 -1.01
N THR A 84 1.87 10.20 -1.41
CA THR A 84 2.15 11.36 -2.30
C THR A 84 3.12 12.34 -1.63
N ILE A 85 2.95 12.61 -0.33
CA ILE A 85 3.89 13.44 0.44
C ILE A 85 5.25 12.75 0.57
N ALA A 86 5.29 11.45 0.86
CA ALA A 86 6.55 10.70 0.93
C ALA A 86 7.31 10.76 -0.41
N GLN A 87 6.63 10.58 -1.54
CA GLN A 87 7.21 10.72 -2.87
C GLN A 87 7.64 12.17 -3.18
N ALA A 88 6.89 13.17 -2.69
CA ALA A 88 7.26 14.58 -2.85
C ALA A 88 8.54 14.91 -2.07
N VAL A 89 8.70 14.37 -0.86
CA VAL A 89 9.94 14.50 -0.08
C VAL A 89 11.13 13.94 -0.87
N ILE A 90 11.02 12.71 -1.40
CA ILE A 90 12.07 12.11 -2.24
C ILE A 90 12.35 12.97 -3.47
N SER A 91 11.31 13.32 -4.23
CA SER A 91 11.44 14.10 -5.47
C SER A 91 12.11 15.45 -5.22
N SER A 92 11.87 16.06 -4.06
CA SER A 92 12.47 17.34 -3.67
C SER A 92 13.97 17.29 -3.36
N CYS A 93 14.54 16.08 -3.30
CA CYS A 93 16.00 15.90 -3.19
C CYS A 93 16.74 16.12 -4.52
N PHE A 94 16.02 16.20 -5.65
CA PHE A 94 16.61 16.15 -6.98
C PHE A 94 16.29 17.40 -7.79
N ASP A 95 17.26 17.80 -8.63
CA ASP A 95 17.09 18.86 -9.61
C ASP A 95 16.75 18.26 -10.98
N PHE A 96 15.56 18.58 -11.48
CA PHE A 96 15.11 18.15 -12.80
C PHE A 96 15.54 19.08 -13.95
N GLN A 97 16.29 20.16 -13.68
CA GLN A 97 16.86 21.02 -14.72
C GLN A 97 18.17 20.46 -15.29
N GLY A 98 18.77 19.46 -14.63
CA GLY A 98 20.03 18.85 -15.03
C GLY A 98 19.90 17.92 -16.24
N ALA A 99 21.06 17.38 -16.69
CA ALA A 99 21.13 16.44 -17.82
C ALA A 99 20.41 15.11 -17.53
N ARG A 100 20.34 14.72 -16.26
CA ARG A 100 19.59 13.54 -15.78
C ARG A 100 18.25 14.02 -15.19
N ASN A 101 17.21 13.94 -15.97
CA ASN A 101 15.89 14.45 -15.58
C ASN A 101 14.73 13.54 -15.98
N LYS A 102 15.05 12.34 -16.50
CA LYS A 102 14.01 11.38 -16.92
C LYS A 102 13.46 10.63 -15.73
N VAL A 103 12.14 10.55 -15.65
CA VAL A 103 11.41 9.66 -14.73
C VAL A 103 10.73 8.59 -15.55
N VAL A 104 11.04 7.33 -15.28
CA VAL A 104 10.46 6.16 -15.97
C VAL A 104 9.46 5.49 -15.05
N MET A 105 8.22 5.30 -15.51
CA MET A 105 7.17 4.60 -14.79
C MET A 105 6.34 3.72 -15.74
N VAL A 106 5.48 2.86 -15.20
CA VAL A 106 4.56 2.04 -16.00
C VAL A 106 3.14 2.62 -15.97
N GLU A 107 2.34 2.33 -17.01
CA GLU A 107 0.95 2.80 -17.08
C GLU A 107 0.02 2.16 -16.04
N GLN A 108 0.44 1.06 -15.41
CA GLN A 108 -0.29 0.37 -14.36
C GLN A 108 -0.07 0.95 -12.96
N GLU A 109 0.75 1.99 -12.82
CA GLU A 109 0.94 2.68 -11.53
C GLU A 109 -0.37 3.25 -10.98
N PHE A 110 -0.43 3.36 -9.65
CA PHE A 110 -1.57 4.00 -9.00
C PHE A 110 -1.68 5.47 -9.45
N PRO A 111 -2.90 5.98 -9.75
CA PRO A 111 -3.07 7.30 -10.35
C PRO A 111 -2.36 8.45 -9.64
N SER A 112 -2.27 8.42 -8.30
CA SER A 112 -1.58 9.49 -7.55
C SER A 112 -0.09 9.59 -7.91
N VAL A 113 0.58 8.45 -8.17
CA VAL A 113 1.99 8.43 -8.60
C VAL A 113 2.12 9.08 -9.98
N GLN A 114 1.26 8.66 -10.93
CA GLN A 114 1.26 9.21 -12.27
C GLN A 114 0.97 10.71 -12.28
N TYR A 115 -0.04 11.16 -11.53
CA TYR A 115 -0.39 12.59 -11.45
C TYR A 115 0.76 13.39 -10.84
N PHE A 116 1.33 12.90 -9.75
CA PHE A 116 2.44 13.58 -9.08
C PHE A 116 3.64 13.79 -10.00
N TYR A 117 4.12 12.70 -10.67
CA TYR A 117 5.29 12.82 -11.54
C TYR A 117 5.00 13.57 -12.85
N ASN A 118 3.79 13.47 -13.42
CA ASN A 118 3.43 14.29 -14.58
C ASN A 118 3.48 15.80 -14.28
N GLU A 119 3.12 16.21 -13.04
CA GLU A 119 3.25 17.61 -12.62
C GLU A 119 4.71 18.06 -12.43
N GLN A 120 5.67 17.14 -12.23
CA GLN A 120 7.10 17.50 -12.19
C GLN A 120 7.64 17.99 -13.54
N ARG A 121 6.90 17.83 -14.64
CA ARG A 121 7.25 18.43 -15.94
C ARG A 121 7.44 19.94 -15.85
N ARG A 122 6.69 20.63 -15.00
CA ARG A 122 6.86 22.08 -14.74
C ARG A 122 8.21 22.43 -14.12
N HIS A 123 8.85 21.44 -13.47
CA HIS A 123 10.17 21.57 -12.87
C HIS A 123 11.30 21.03 -13.76
N GLY A 124 10.99 20.62 -15.00
CA GLY A 124 11.96 20.14 -15.98
C GLY A 124 12.02 18.61 -16.12
N ALA A 125 11.24 17.83 -15.37
CA ALA A 125 11.21 16.38 -15.48
C ALA A 125 10.68 15.93 -16.85
N ARG A 126 11.37 14.98 -17.46
CA ARG A 126 10.94 14.28 -18.67
C ARG A 126 10.31 12.95 -18.27
N ILE A 127 9.01 12.81 -18.47
CA ILE A 127 8.26 11.63 -18.04
C ILE A 127 8.12 10.67 -19.20
N GLU A 128 8.60 9.44 -18.99
CA GLU A 128 8.43 8.29 -19.89
C GLU A 128 7.54 7.25 -19.21
N THR A 129 6.39 6.93 -19.83
CA THR A 129 5.45 5.94 -19.32
C THR A 129 5.48 4.72 -20.23
N VAL A 130 5.96 3.60 -19.70
CA VAL A 130 6.03 2.31 -20.39
C VAL A 130 4.66 1.66 -20.39
N ARG A 131 4.20 1.25 -21.59
CA ARG A 131 2.93 0.55 -21.79
C ARG A 131 3.14 -0.93 -21.97
N SER A 132 2.25 -1.73 -21.39
CA SER A 132 2.20 -3.18 -21.58
C SER A 132 0.99 -3.57 -22.45
N ALA A 133 1.19 -4.53 -23.35
CA ALA A 133 0.06 -5.16 -24.07
C ALA A 133 -0.73 -6.11 -23.16
N ASP A 134 -0.08 -6.67 -22.13
CA ASP A 134 -0.71 -7.47 -21.09
C ASP A 134 -1.31 -6.54 -20.02
N PRO A 135 -2.62 -6.54 -19.77
CA PRO A 135 -3.25 -5.71 -18.74
C PRO A 135 -2.90 -6.16 -17.31
N ILE A 136 -2.40 -7.39 -17.15
CA ILE A 136 -2.11 -8.01 -15.86
C ILE A 136 -0.67 -7.73 -15.43
N ARG A 137 0.29 -7.80 -16.36
CA ARG A 137 1.73 -7.75 -16.11
C ARG A 137 2.38 -6.50 -16.67
N VAL A 138 3.48 -6.11 -16.08
CA VAL A 138 4.41 -5.13 -16.66
C VAL A 138 5.19 -5.78 -17.80
N ASP A 139 5.39 -5.06 -18.90
CA ASP A 139 6.35 -5.44 -19.94
C ASP A 139 7.77 -5.12 -19.41
N LEU A 140 8.36 -6.10 -18.75
CA LEU A 140 9.64 -5.92 -18.07
C LEU A 140 10.76 -5.54 -19.04
N ASP A 141 10.82 -6.16 -20.22
CA ASP A 141 11.87 -5.90 -21.20
C ASP A 141 11.83 -4.46 -21.71
N LYS A 142 10.60 -3.96 -22.01
CA LYS A 142 10.42 -2.56 -22.39
C LYS A 142 10.76 -1.61 -21.24
N LEU A 143 10.38 -1.97 -20.01
CA LEU A 143 10.72 -1.15 -18.84
C LEU A 143 12.23 -1.07 -18.63
N LEU A 144 12.94 -2.18 -18.70
CA LEU A 144 14.39 -2.21 -18.57
C LEU A 144 15.10 -1.45 -19.70
N ALA A 145 14.58 -1.52 -20.93
CA ALA A 145 15.10 -0.78 -22.08
C ALA A 145 14.86 0.74 -21.96
N ALA A 146 13.76 1.16 -21.34
CA ALA A 146 13.45 2.58 -21.11
C ALA A 146 14.37 3.22 -20.05
N ILE A 147 14.99 2.44 -19.16
CA ILE A 147 15.91 2.93 -18.13
C ILE A 147 17.31 3.08 -18.73
N ASP A 148 17.76 4.32 -18.95
CA ASP A 148 19.05 4.68 -19.55
C ASP A 148 19.82 5.73 -18.74
N GLU A 149 20.95 6.19 -19.22
CA GLU A 149 21.85 7.13 -18.56
C GLU A 149 21.21 8.52 -18.29
N THR A 150 20.10 8.84 -18.96
CA THR A 150 19.33 10.07 -18.71
C THR A 150 18.27 9.89 -17.60
N THR A 151 18.02 8.65 -17.16
CA THR A 151 17.06 8.35 -16.14
C THR A 151 17.57 8.80 -14.75
N LEU A 152 16.73 9.54 -14.05
CA LEU A 152 16.98 9.98 -12.67
C LEU A 152 16.23 9.13 -11.68
N LEU A 153 14.91 8.93 -11.89
CA LEU A 153 14.03 8.21 -10.97
C LEU A 153 13.21 7.14 -11.68
N VAL A 154 12.99 6.02 -11.00
CA VAL A 154 12.09 4.95 -11.42
C VAL A 154 11.10 4.67 -10.28
N PRO A 155 9.98 5.42 -10.20
CA PRO A 155 8.89 5.07 -9.29
C PRO A 155 8.14 3.86 -9.86
N ILE A 156 8.07 2.78 -9.07
CA ILE A 156 7.46 1.50 -9.47
C ILE A 156 6.77 0.82 -8.30
N SER A 157 5.54 0.34 -8.50
CA SER A 157 4.83 -0.47 -7.52
C SER A 157 5.37 -1.89 -7.46
N GLN A 158 5.70 -2.39 -6.25
CA GLN A 158 6.07 -3.80 -6.03
C GLN A 158 4.92 -4.75 -6.38
N VAL A 159 3.68 -4.32 -6.09
CA VAL A 159 2.46 -5.07 -6.41
C VAL A 159 1.46 -4.13 -7.09
N LEU A 160 1.04 -4.49 -8.29
CA LEU A 160 0.09 -3.68 -9.05
C LEU A 160 -1.32 -3.70 -8.42
N PHE A 161 -1.93 -2.53 -8.26
CA PHE A 161 -3.19 -2.38 -7.53
C PHE A 161 -4.42 -2.97 -8.23
N ARG A 162 -4.38 -3.17 -9.56
CA ARG A 162 -5.47 -3.76 -10.33
C ARG A 162 -5.39 -5.27 -10.39
N SER A 163 -4.23 -5.79 -10.79
CA SER A 163 -4.03 -7.20 -11.09
C SER A 163 -3.44 -8.01 -9.94
N SER A 164 -2.90 -7.33 -8.91
CA SER A 164 -2.14 -8.00 -7.83
C SER A 164 -0.86 -8.69 -8.32
N TYR A 165 -0.36 -8.30 -9.51
CA TYR A 165 0.91 -8.79 -10.05
C TYR A 165 2.08 -8.31 -9.23
N ILE A 166 2.97 -9.23 -8.87
CA ILE A 166 4.24 -8.96 -8.16
C ILE A 166 5.31 -8.64 -9.20
N VAL A 167 5.78 -7.40 -9.22
CA VAL A 167 6.78 -6.92 -10.17
C VAL A 167 8.17 -7.44 -9.79
N ASN A 168 8.99 -7.77 -10.77
CA ASN A 168 10.40 -8.14 -10.56
C ASN A 168 11.25 -6.90 -10.22
N ALA A 169 11.13 -6.44 -8.96
CA ALA A 169 11.82 -5.24 -8.47
C ALA A 169 13.34 -5.38 -8.57
N ARG A 170 13.90 -6.58 -8.30
CA ARG A 170 15.35 -6.83 -8.35
C ARG A 170 15.93 -6.48 -9.72
N ALA A 171 15.35 -6.98 -10.81
CA ALA A 171 15.82 -6.70 -12.16
C ALA A 171 15.78 -5.19 -12.49
N ILE A 172 14.74 -4.49 -12.00
CA ILE A 172 14.57 -3.05 -12.21
C ILE A 172 15.63 -2.26 -11.42
N ILE A 173 15.84 -2.61 -10.14
CA ILE A 173 16.86 -1.98 -9.29
C ILE A 173 18.26 -2.18 -9.88
N GLU A 174 18.61 -3.40 -10.25
CA GLU A 174 19.90 -3.71 -10.88
C GLU A 174 20.11 -2.92 -12.18
N ARG A 175 19.08 -2.79 -13.01
CA ARG A 175 19.15 -1.99 -14.23
C ARG A 175 19.32 -0.51 -13.94
N ALA A 176 18.53 0.04 -13.00
CA ALA A 176 18.60 1.44 -12.60
C ALA A 176 20.00 1.78 -12.04
N HIS A 177 20.53 0.95 -11.15
CA HIS A 177 21.85 1.16 -10.54
C HIS A 177 22.97 1.11 -11.57
N ARG A 178 22.91 0.21 -12.57
CA ARG A 178 23.92 0.17 -13.67
C ARG A 178 24.03 1.48 -14.45
N VAL A 179 22.96 2.23 -14.57
CA VAL A 179 22.95 3.54 -15.22
C VAL A 179 22.97 4.71 -14.24
N GLY A 180 23.05 4.42 -12.92
CA GLY A 180 23.07 5.41 -11.83
C GLY A 180 21.74 6.11 -11.60
N ALA A 181 20.60 5.52 -11.95
CA ALA A 181 19.26 5.96 -11.61
C ALA A 181 18.85 5.44 -10.23
N TYR A 182 17.89 6.12 -9.58
CA TYR A 182 17.32 5.72 -8.30
C TYR A 182 15.95 5.09 -8.47
N VAL A 183 15.64 4.08 -7.65
CA VAL A 183 14.35 3.39 -7.62
C VAL A 183 13.55 3.78 -6.38
N ILE A 184 12.30 4.17 -6.59
CA ILE A 184 11.30 4.39 -5.54
C ILE A 184 10.32 3.24 -5.62
N LEU A 185 10.44 2.27 -4.71
CA LEU A 185 9.57 1.11 -4.65
C LEU A 185 8.33 1.43 -3.83
N ASP A 186 7.17 1.50 -4.50
CA ASP A 186 5.88 1.62 -3.80
C ASP A 186 5.44 0.23 -3.33
N VAL A 187 5.51 0.03 -2.03
CA VAL A 187 5.20 -1.25 -1.37
C VAL A 187 3.82 -1.24 -0.69
N PHE A 188 2.96 -0.30 -1.04
CA PHE A 188 1.64 -0.10 -0.41
C PHE A 188 0.72 -1.33 -0.52
N GLN A 189 0.82 -2.12 -1.58
CA GLN A 189 0.07 -3.37 -1.76
C GLN A 189 0.88 -4.61 -1.38
N ALA A 190 2.15 -4.44 -1.03
CA ALA A 190 3.05 -5.54 -0.69
C ALA A 190 3.17 -5.77 0.83
N THR A 191 3.39 -4.67 1.59
CA THR A 191 3.66 -4.75 3.03
C THR A 191 2.47 -5.29 3.80
N GLY A 192 2.69 -6.37 4.54
CA GLY A 192 1.65 -7.11 5.25
C GLY A 192 0.90 -8.15 4.40
N ALA A 193 1.13 -8.20 3.08
CA ALA A 193 0.53 -9.19 2.17
C ALA A 193 1.54 -10.22 1.66
N ILE A 194 2.77 -9.78 1.36
CA ILE A 194 3.87 -10.63 0.88
C ILE A 194 5.17 -10.32 1.64
N PRO A 195 6.08 -11.30 1.80
CA PRO A 195 7.42 -11.05 2.33
C PRO A 195 8.17 -10.02 1.47
N LEU A 196 8.84 -9.09 2.12
CA LEU A 196 9.62 -8.03 1.51
C LEU A 196 10.88 -7.79 2.34
N ASP A 197 12.01 -7.51 1.68
CA ASP A 197 13.27 -7.15 2.31
C ASP A 197 13.96 -6.07 1.49
N VAL A 198 13.82 -4.83 1.94
CA VAL A 198 14.36 -3.64 1.24
C VAL A 198 15.87 -3.58 1.27
N GLN A 199 16.51 -4.15 2.31
CA GLN A 199 17.96 -4.21 2.42
C GLN A 199 18.54 -5.23 1.45
N SER A 200 17.97 -6.46 1.38
CA SER A 200 18.39 -7.49 0.40
C SER A 200 18.16 -7.04 -1.04
N LEU A 201 17.16 -6.20 -1.31
CA LEU A 201 16.92 -5.63 -2.63
C LEU A 201 17.87 -4.48 -2.95
N GLU A 202 18.55 -3.91 -1.96
CA GLU A 202 19.38 -2.70 -2.09
C GLU A 202 18.60 -1.51 -2.69
N VAL A 203 17.28 -1.46 -2.43
CA VAL A 203 16.43 -0.40 -2.99
C VAL A 203 16.78 0.96 -2.39
N ASP A 204 16.77 2.00 -3.22
CA ASP A 204 17.13 3.36 -2.78
C ASP A 204 16.09 3.96 -1.84
N PHE A 205 14.81 3.79 -2.20
CA PHE A 205 13.65 4.27 -1.43
C PHE A 205 12.54 3.24 -1.46
N ALA A 206 11.84 3.08 -0.33
CA ALA A 206 10.56 2.39 -0.31
C ALA A 206 9.50 3.30 0.34
N VAL A 207 8.31 3.34 -0.26
CA VAL A 207 7.17 4.08 0.26
C VAL A 207 5.96 3.15 0.40
N GLY A 208 5.20 3.32 1.46
CA GLY A 208 3.98 2.54 1.69
C GLY A 208 3.06 3.22 2.69
N GLY A 209 1.95 2.59 3.01
CA GLY A 209 1.01 3.13 3.99
C GLY A 209 0.35 2.04 4.81
N VAL A 210 -0.17 2.41 5.97
CA VAL A 210 -0.67 1.46 6.97
C VAL A 210 -2.14 1.10 6.80
N LEU A 211 -2.88 1.83 5.98
CA LEU A 211 -4.36 1.75 5.95
C LEU A 211 -4.92 0.45 5.37
N LYS A 212 -4.15 -0.33 4.59
CA LYS A 212 -4.61 -1.53 3.88
C LYS A 212 -4.28 -2.80 4.68
N TRP A 213 -3.31 -3.57 4.20
CA TRP A 213 -2.89 -4.86 4.76
C TRP A 213 -2.30 -4.77 6.17
N LEU A 214 -1.93 -3.57 6.63
CA LEU A 214 -1.42 -3.32 7.98
C LEU A 214 -2.52 -2.94 8.98
N CYS A 215 -3.79 -2.84 8.56
CA CYS A 215 -4.95 -2.54 9.42
C CYS A 215 -4.80 -1.28 10.30
N GLY A 216 -3.96 -0.33 9.86
CA GLY A 216 -3.57 0.86 10.66
C GLY A 216 -4.42 2.11 10.42
N GLY A 217 -5.46 2.03 9.57
CA GLY A 217 -6.30 3.20 9.23
C GLY A 217 -5.59 4.27 8.39
N PRO A 218 -6.32 5.31 7.94
CA PRO A 218 -5.78 6.37 7.11
C PRO A 218 -4.94 7.38 7.91
N GLY A 219 -4.04 8.10 7.21
CA GLY A 219 -3.30 9.24 7.75
C GLY A 219 -1.83 8.94 8.07
N VAL A 220 -1.37 7.71 7.85
CA VAL A 220 0.05 7.32 8.01
C VAL A 220 0.55 6.61 6.76
N ALA A 221 1.60 7.16 6.19
CA ALA A 221 2.49 6.53 5.24
C ALA A 221 3.91 6.52 5.79
N TYR A 222 4.77 5.72 5.21
CA TYR A 222 6.18 5.66 5.61
C TYR A 222 7.10 5.80 4.40
N LEU A 223 8.29 6.29 4.68
CA LEU A 223 9.41 6.42 3.77
C LEU A 223 10.63 5.73 4.39
N TYR A 224 11.15 4.73 3.69
CA TYR A 224 12.48 4.16 3.89
C TYR A 224 13.45 4.84 2.93
N VAL A 225 14.61 5.20 3.41
CA VAL A 225 15.73 5.71 2.61
C VAL A 225 16.95 4.86 2.91
N ARG A 226 17.62 4.31 1.89
CA ARG A 226 18.81 3.51 2.06
C ARG A 226 19.88 4.29 2.85
N GLU A 227 20.59 3.63 3.74
CA GLU A 227 21.47 4.25 4.73
C GLU A 227 22.49 5.22 4.13
N ASP A 228 23.17 4.81 3.05
CA ASP A 228 24.19 5.63 2.39
C ASP A 228 23.63 6.90 1.70
N LEU A 229 22.31 6.95 1.47
CA LEU A 229 21.62 8.09 0.86
C LEU A 229 21.10 9.09 1.90
N ARG A 230 20.86 8.67 3.15
CA ARG A 230 20.27 9.54 4.19
C ARG A 230 21.13 10.78 4.47
N ALA A 231 22.44 10.61 4.57
CA ALA A 231 23.35 11.74 4.78
C ALA A 231 23.59 12.58 3.51
N LYS A 232 23.50 11.97 2.32
CA LYS A 232 23.79 12.63 1.04
C LYS A 232 22.63 13.47 0.51
N LEU A 233 21.40 12.97 0.67
CA LEU A 233 20.21 13.60 0.08
C LEU A 233 19.62 14.66 1.03
N LYS A 234 19.20 15.77 0.44
CA LYS A 234 18.69 16.94 1.18
C LYS A 234 17.34 17.35 0.60
N PRO A 235 16.22 16.86 1.17
CA PRO A 235 14.90 17.27 0.70
C PRO A 235 14.70 18.78 0.76
N ALA A 236 14.23 19.39 -0.32
CA ALA A 236 13.79 20.78 -0.32
C ALA A 236 12.43 20.93 0.38
N LEU A 237 11.58 19.90 0.31
CA LEU A 237 10.37 19.79 1.13
C LEU A 237 10.76 19.40 2.56
N THR A 238 11.09 20.37 3.38
CA THR A 238 11.64 20.21 4.73
C THR A 238 10.91 21.07 5.76
N GLY A 239 11.26 20.94 7.01
CA GLY A 239 10.73 21.74 8.09
C GLY A 239 11.51 21.53 9.40
N TRP A 240 10.99 22.09 10.47
CA TRP A 240 11.70 22.18 11.74
C TRP A 240 12.01 20.81 12.39
N LEU A 241 11.23 19.74 12.12
CA LEU A 241 11.53 18.40 12.63
C LEU A 241 12.82 17.82 12.04
N ALA A 242 13.21 18.28 10.84
CA ALA A 242 14.44 17.84 10.20
C ALA A 242 15.69 18.57 10.73
N HIS A 243 15.52 19.60 11.56
CA HIS A 243 16.64 20.33 12.14
C HIS A 243 17.30 19.54 13.26
N ARG A 244 18.65 19.61 13.37
CA ARG A 244 19.43 18.91 14.41
C ARG A 244 19.08 19.39 15.81
N ARG A 245 18.76 20.69 15.95
CA ARG A 245 18.44 21.38 17.21
C ARG A 245 17.13 22.17 17.08
N PRO A 246 15.99 21.48 16.92
CA PRO A 246 14.74 22.13 16.52
C PRO A 246 14.23 23.13 17.57
N PHE A 247 14.54 22.93 18.85
CA PHE A 247 14.09 23.79 19.95
C PHE A 247 14.96 25.03 20.19
N GLU A 248 16.07 25.18 19.45
CA GLU A 248 16.83 26.43 19.44
C GLU A 248 16.20 27.48 18.53
N PHE A 249 15.25 27.08 17.67
CA PHE A 249 14.49 27.95 16.75
C PHE A 249 15.40 28.85 15.90
N GLU A 250 16.58 28.33 15.54
CA GLU A 250 17.51 29.03 14.64
C GLU A 250 16.83 29.33 13.30
N THR A 251 17.09 30.51 12.75
CA THR A 251 16.60 30.94 11.45
C THR A 251 17.70 30.95 10.40
N GLY A 252 17.35 30.73 9.13
CA GLY A 252 18.32 30.69 8.03
C GLY A 252 18.44 29.33 7.41
N ALA A 253 19.66 28.93 7.05
CA ALA A 253 19.91 27.61 6.47
C ALA A 253 19.76 26.52 7.53
N ILE A 254 19.03 25.44 7.18
CA ILE A 254 18.78 24.33 8.10
C ILE A 254 20.06 23.54 8.38
N ASP A 255 20.40 23.34 9.66
CA ASP A 255 21.34 22.29 10.13
C ASP A 255 20.56 20.97 10.20
N ARG A 256 20.61 20.20 9.09
CA ARG A 256 19.78 19.02 8.90
C ARG A 256 20.34 17.81 9.63
N ARG A 257 19.44 17.00 10.21
CA ARG A 257 19.77 15.64 10.69
C ARG A 257 20.12 14.74 9.50
N GLU A 258 21.00 13.79 9.74
CA GLU A 258 21.49 12.81 8.74
C GLU A 258 20.79 11.43 8.86
N ASP A 259 19.84 11.32 9.77
CA ASP A 259 18.99 10.16 10.00
C ASP A 259 17.60 10.35 9.35
N SER A 260 16.66 9.44 9.65
CA SER A 260 15.29 9.48 9.08
C SER A 260 14.51 10.75 9.44
N PHE A 261 14.83 11.42 10.55
CA PHE A 261 14.26 12.72 10.87
C PHE A 261 14.59 13.78 9.81
N GLY A 262 15.77 13.70 9.16
CA GLY A 262 16.16 14.59 8.08
C GLY A 262 15.19 14.64 6.90
N PHE A 263 14.31 13.65 6.77
CA PHE A 263 13.26 13.57 5.75
C PHE A 263 11.88 14.00 6.26
N LEU A 264 11.76 14.39 7.54
CA LEU A 264 10.54 14.98 8.09
C LEU A 264 10.40 16.45 7.72
N ASN A 265 9.20 16.99 7.91
CA ASN A 265 8.89 18.40 7.62
C ASN A 265 8.16 19.07 8.79
N GLY A 266 6.85 19.25 8.71
CA GLY A 266 6.04 19.87 9.74
C GLY A 266 5.56 18.89 10.81
N THR A 267 4.71 19.38 11.70
CA THR A 267 4.11 18.63 12.78
C THR A 267 3.44 17.34 12.29
N PRO A 268 3.77 16.17 12.86
CA PRO A 268 3.19 14.90 12.44
C PRO A 268 1.72 14.78 12.87
N HIS A 269 0.99 13.88 12.19
CA HIS A 269 -0.42 13.62 12.49
C HIS A 269 -0.54 12.65 13.68
N ILE A 270 -0.32 13.16 14.90
CA ILE A 270 -0.24 12.36 16.12
C ILE A 270 -1.42 11.41 16.32
N PRO A 271 -2.72 11.81 16.14
CA PRO A 271 -3.83 10.87 16.31
C PRO A 271 -3.72 9.63 15.41
N ALA A 272 -3.28 9.78 14.16
CA ALA A 272 -3.12 8.65 13.26
C ALA A 272 -1.94 7.73 13.68
N LEU A 273 -0.90 8.30 14.29
CA LEU A 273 0.21 7.51 14.84
C LEU A 273 -0.23 6.66 16.05
N TYR A 274 -1.20 7.12 16.85
CA TYR A 274 -1.85 6.29 17.86
C TYR A 274 -2.74 5.22 17.22
N ALA A 275 -3.60 5.62 16.28
CA ALA A 275 -4.59 4.74 15.67
C ALA A 275 -3.96 3.56 14.92
N CYS A 276 -2.78 3.73 14.30
CA CYS A 276 -2.18 2.68 13.49
C CYS A 276 -1.48 1.57 14.29
N GLN A 277 -1.06 1.82 15.52
CA GLN A 277 -0.24 0.88 16.27
C GLN A 277 -0.91 -0.48 16.52
N PRO A 278 -2.21 -0.55 16.94
CA PRO A 278 -2.84 -1.85 17.17
C PRO A 278 -2.87 -2.76 15.95
N GLY A 279 -3.05 -2.19 14.75
CA GLY A 279 -2.96 -2.95 13.50
C GLY A 279 -1.56 -3.51 13.27
N LEU A 280 -0.55 -2.66 13.43
CA LEU A 280 0.86 -3.04 13.29
C LEU A 280 1.25 -4.15 14.29
N ASP A 281 0.79 -4.06 15.54
CA ASP A 281 1.07 -5.07 16.57
C ASP A 281 0.49 -6.43 16.20
N ILE A 282 -0.76 -6.48 15.72
CA ILE A 282 -1.38 -7.72 15.26
C ILE A 282 -0.64 -8.30 14.04
N ILE A 283 -0.28 -7.49 13.05
CA ILE A 283 0.44 -7.97 11.87
C ILE A 283 1.81 -8.53 12.24
N ASN A 284 2.54 -7.88 13.16
CA ASN A 284 3.81 -8.39 13.68
C ASN A 284 3.63 -9.69 14.46
N GLN A 285 2.58 -9.81 15.27
CA GLN A 285 2.25 -11.04 16.01
C GLN A 285 1.96 -12.21 15.08
N VAL A 286 1.16 -11.98 14.02
CA VAL A 286 0.79 -13.02 13.03
C VAL A 286 1.99 -13.40 12.17
N GLY A 287 2.75 -12.41 11.74
CA GLY A 287 3.89 -12.56 10.85
C GLY A 287 3.51 -12.69 9.37
N VAL A 288 4.24 -11.96 8.52
CA VAL A 288 3.93 -11.87 7.07
C VAL A 288 4.01 -13.22 6.36
N ARG A 289 4.86 -14.16 6.82
CA ARG A 289 4.96 -15.50 6.23
C ARG A 289 3.67 -16.30 6.41
N ALA A 290 3.13 -16.34 7.63
CA ALA A 290 1.86 -17.01 7.91
C ALA A 290 0.69 -16.35 7.15
N ILE A 291 0.68 -15.03 7.07
CA ILE A 291 -0.29 -14.27 6.25
C ILE A 291 -0.18 -14.71 4.79
N ARG A 292 1.02 -14.77 4.23
CA ARG A 292 1.27 -15.17 2.83
C ARG A 292 0.80 -16.59 2.53
N GLU A 293 1.12 -17.54 3.39
CA GLU A 293 0.70 -18.94 3.23
C GLU A 293 -0.82 -19.08 3.19
N LYS A 294 -1.53 -18.39 4.08
CA LYS A 294 -3.00 -18.36 4.09
C LYS A 294 -3.55 -17.67 2.85
N SER A 295 -2.99 -16.52 2.47
CA SER A 295 -3.38 -15.75 1.29
C SER A 295 -3.24 -16.58 0.00
N LEU A 296 -2.18 -17.37 -0.14
CA LEU A 296 -1.99 -18.25 -1.30
C LEU A 296 -3.12 -19.28 -1.45
N ARG A 297 -3.56 -19.91 -0.35
CA ARG A 297 -4.69 -20.85 -0.38
C ARG A 297 -5.99 -20.17 -0.75
N MET A 298 -6.32 -19.06 -0.11
CA MET A 298 -7.56 -18.32 -0.36
C MET A 298 -7.62 -17.76 -1.79
N THR A 299 -6.54 -17.15 -2.27
CA THR A 299 -6.49 -16.60 -3.64
C THR A 299 -6.52 -17.69 -4.71
N ALA A 300 -5.89 -18.85 -4.49
CA ALA A 300 -5.98 -20.00 -5.39
C ALA A 300 -7.42 -20.53 -5.48
N ARG A 301 -8.14 -20.60 -4.35
CA ARG A 301 -9.53 -21.03 -4.27
C ARG A 301 -10.46 -20.08 -5.04
N ILE A 302 -10.35 -18.78 -4.81
CA ILE A 302 -11.13 -17.75 -5.53
C ILE A 302 -10.88 -17.85 -7.04
N LEU A 303 -9.61 -17.98 -7.44
CA LEU A 303 -9.20 -18.06 -8.84
C LEU A 303 -9.79 -19.30 -9.52
N ALA A 304 -9.68 -20.48 -8.88
CA ALA A 304 -10.19 -21.73 -9.42
C ALA A 304 -11.72 -21.71 -9.56
N ASP A 305 -12.44 -21.20 -8.55
CA ASP A 305 -13.90 -21.13 -8.57
C ASP A 305 -14.41 -20.10 -9.61
N ALA A 306 -13.80 -18.90 -9.70
CA ALA A 306 -14.15 -17.91 -10.73
C ALA A 306 -13.99 -18.49 -12.15
N LYS A 307 -12.90 -19.22 -12.40
CA LYS A 307 -12.66 -19.89 -13.69
C LYS A 307 -13.67 -21.01 -13.99
N SER A 308 -14.06 -21.80 -12.99
CA SER A 308 -15.07 -22.85 -13.16
C SER A 308 -16.43 -22.31 -13.58
N ARG A 309 -16.71 -21.04 -13.24
CA ARG A 309 -17.90 -20.30 -13.66
C ARG A 309 -17.76 -19.64 -15.05
N GLY A 310 -16.61 -19.78 -15.70
CA GLY A 310 -16.32 -19.16 -16.99
C GLY A 310 -16.01 -17.65 -16.89
N TRP A 311 -15.73 -17.12 -15.70
CA TRP A 311 -15.41 -15.71 -15.52
C TRP A 311 -13.93 -15.42 -15.83
N GLN A 312 -13.66 -14.25 -16.40
CA GLN A 312 -12.29 -13.81 -16.66
C GLN A 312 -11.63 -13.40 -15.35
N VAL A 313 -10.40 -13.86 -15.14
CA VAL A 313 -9.57 -13.45 -14.00
C VAL A 313 -8.46 -12.54 -14.49
N ASN A 314 -8.40 -11.32 -13.94
CA ASN A 314 -7.41 -10.29 -14.26
C ASN A 314 -6.27 -10.27 -13.21
N THR A 315 -5.85 -11.44 -12.74
CA THR A 315 -4.79 -11.67 -11.74
C THR A 315 -3.93 -12.83 -12.21
N PRO A 316 -2.59 -12.82 -11.98
CA PRO A 316 -1.74 -13.93 -12.37
C PRO A 316 -2.16 -15.25 -11.74
N GLU A 317 -2.13 -16.31 -12.55
CA GLU A 317 -2.41 -17.66 -12.06
C GLU A 317 -1.27 -18.21 -11.22
N ASP A 318 -0.04 -17.88 -11.61
CA ASP A 318 1.14 -18.31 -10.86
C ASP A 318 1.16 -17.68 -9.47
N ALA A 319 1.31 -18.54 -8.47
CA ALA A 319 1.36 -18.18 -7.06
C ALA A 319 2.55 -17.27 -6.71
N VAL A 320 3.66 -17.36 -7.45
CA VAL A 320 4.85 -16.50 -7.22
C VAL A 320 4.68 -15.10 -7.79
N GLU A 321 3.81 -14.95 -8.79
CA GLU A 321 3.49 -13.65 -9.42
C GLU A 321 2.27 -12.96 -8.80
N ARG A 322 1.49 -13.64 -7.98
CA ARG A 322 0.22 -13.15 -7.41
C ARG A 322 0.36 -12.74 -5.96
N ALA A 323 -0.05 -11.53 -5.60
CA ALA A 323 -0.15 -11.09 -4.21
C ALA A 323 -1.52 -11.47 -3.57
N GLY A 324 -2.12 -10.61 -2.75
CA GLY A 324 -3.26 -10.94 -1.89
C GLY A 324 -4.65 -10.71 -2.49
N THR A 325 -4.76 -10.13 -3.69
CA THR A 325 -6.04 -9.80 -4.34
C THR A 325 -6.29 -10.68 -5.55
N VAL A 326 -7.54 -11.10 -5.74
CA VAL A 326 -8.01 -11.68 -7.01
C VAL A 326 -9.03 -10.73 -7.64
N SER A 327 -8.78 -10.36 -8.89
CA SER A 327 -9.62 -9.46 -9.69
C SER A 327 -10.42 -10.28 -10.70
N VAL A 328 -11.74 -10.25 -10.57
CA VAL A 328 -12.66 -11.11 -11.34
C VAL A 328 -13.58 -10.22 -12.19
N GLU A 329 -13.56 -10.43 -13.50
CA GLU A 329 -14.50 -9.80 -14.42
C GLU A 329 -15.64 -10.78 -14.70
N CYS A 330 -16.78 -10.58 -14.04
CA CYS A 330 -18.01 -11.33 -14.26
C CYS A 330 -19.01 -10.49 -15.08
N PRO A 331 -20.08 -11.08 -15.64
CA PRO A 331 -21.16 -10.30 -16.22
C PRO A 331 -21.71 -9.27 -15.24
N HIS A 332 -21.97 -8.04 -15.69
CA HIS A 332 -22.49 -6.95 -14.84
C HIS A 332 -21.62 -6.60 -13.62
N ALA A 333 -20.30 -6.73 -13.71
CA ALA A 333 -19.38 -6.60 -12.58
C ALA A 333 -19.59 -5.32 -11.74
N PRO A 334 -19.87 -4.12 -12.28
CA PRO A 334 -20.18 -2.93 -11.49
C PRO A 334 -21.43 -3.10 -10.62
N GLU A 335 -22.53 -3.62 -11.21
CA GLU A 335 -23.82 -3.86 -10.53
C GLU A 335 -23.70 -4.99 -9.52
N VAL A 336 -22.97 -6.06 -9.85
CA VAL A 336 -22.65 -7.16 -8.93
C VAL A 336 -21.92 -6.63 -7.69
N CYS A 337 -20.91 -5.77 -7.87
CA CYS A 337 -20.20 -5.16 -6.76
C CYS A 337 -21.14 -4.32 -5.86
N GLN A 338 -22.02 -3.51 -6.45
CA GLN A 338 -22.99 -2.71 -5.70
C GLN A 338 -23.96 -3.59 -4.89
N GLU A 339 -24.42 -4.69 -5.47
CA GLU A 339 -25.36 -5.59 -4.82
C GLU A 339 -24.70 -6.41 -3.71
N LEU A 340 -23.44 -6.85 -3.89
CA LEU A 340 -22.65 -7.48 -2.85
C LEU A 340 -22.52 -6.58 -1.62
N VAL A 341 -22.18 -5.30 -1.83
CA VAL A 341 -22.06 -4.32 -0.73
C VAL A 341 -23.38 -4.16 0.04
N LYS A 342 -24.54 -4.14 -0.64
CA LYS A 342 -25.87 -4.13 0.03
C LYS A 342 -26.11 -5.39 0.87
N ARG A 343 -25.57 -6.53 0.46
CA ARG A 343 -25.62 -7.81 1.21
C ARG A 343 -24.56 -7.91 2.30
N ASN A 344 -23.86 -6.80 2.65
CA ASN A 344 -22.75 -6.76 3.58
C ASN A 344 -21.55 -7.66 3.19
N ILE A 345 -21.36 -7.91 1.89
CA ILE A 345 -20.14 -8.52 1.34
C ILE A 345 -19.28 -7.40 0.75
N LEU A 346 -18.24 -7.01 1.47
CA LEU A 346 -17.48 -5.82 1.15
C LEU A 346 -16.35 -6.15 0.17
N VAL A 347 -16.50 -5.70 -1.04
CA VAL A 347 -15.55 -5.77 -2.16
C VAL A 347 -15.51 -4.43 -2.87
N ASP A 348 -14.64 -4.24 -3.85
CA ASP A 348 -14.70 -3.08 -4.72
C ASP A 348 -14.57 -3.47 -6.21
N TYR A 349 -15.05 -2.59 -7.06
CA TYR A 349 -14.89 -2.67 -8.50
C TYR A 349 -13.90 -1.63 -9.00
N ARG A 350 -13.05 -2.02 -9.94
CA ARG A 350 -12.19 -1.07 -10.66
C ARG A 350 -12.27 -1.33 -12.17
N PRO A 351 -12.40 -0.26 -12.99
CA PRO A 351 -12.33 -0.38 -14.44
C PRO A 351 -11.05 -1.12 -14.88
N LYS A 352 -11.18 -2.06 -15.79
CA LYS A 352 -10.10 -2.93 -16.31
C LYS A 352 -9.52 -3.93 -15.30
N ALA A 353 -10.13 -4.07 -14.14
CA ALA A 353 -9.78 -5.09 -13.15
C ALA A 353 -10.97 -6.01 -12.87
N GLY A 354 -12.22 -5.46 -12.82
CA GLY A 354 -13.39 -6.17 -12.37
C GLY A 354 -13.63 -6.01 -10.87
N VAL A 355 -14.35 -6.94 -10.27
CA VAL A 355 -14.56 -7.04 -8.82
C VAL A 355 -13.28 -7.55 -8.19
N ARG A 356 -12.70 -6.79 -7.24
CA ARG A 356 -11.50 -7.17 -6.52
C ARG A 356 -11.88 -7.79 -5.17
N ILE A 357 -11.44 -9.03 -4.97
CA ILE A 357 -11.69 -9.84 -3.77
C ILE A 357 -10.36 -10.00 -3.06
N SER A 358 -10.26 -9.49 -1.84
CA SER A 358 -8.99 -9.33 -1.11
C SER A 358 -9.09 -9.83 0.33
N PRO A 359 -9.17 -11.17 0.51
CA PRO A 359 -9.16 -11.76 1.84
C PRO A 359 -7.82 -11.55 2.54
N HIS A 360 -7.87 -11.48 3.87
CA HIS A 360 -6.68 -11.34 4.71
C HIS A 360 -6.61 -12.48 5.74
N PHE A 361 -5.60 -12.45 6.62
CA PHE A 361 -5.38 -13.50 7.63
C PHE A 361 -6.59 -13.79 8.52
N TYR A 362 -7.46 -12.82 8.73
CA TYR A 362 -8.68 -12.95 9.55
C TYR A 362 -9.87 -13.59 8.80
N ASN A 363 -9.81 -13.71 7.47
CA ASN A 363 -10.87 -14.35 6.70
C ASN A 363 -10.75 -15.88 6.67
N THR A 364 -11.84 -16.54 6.32
CA THR A 364 -11.94 -17.99 6.14
C THR A 364 -12.05 -18.38 4.66
N GLU A 365 -11.74 -19.62 4.35
CA GLU A 365 -11.93 -20.16 2.99
C GLU A 365 -13.42 -20.23 2.63
N SER A 366 -14.31 -20.51 3.62
CA SER A 366 -15.76 -20.49 3.40
C SER A 366 -16.33 -19.12 3.06
N GLU A 367 -15.75 -18.03 3.59
CA GLU A 367 -16.12 -16.67 3.19
C GLU A 367 -15.74 -16.38 1.73
N CYS A 368 -14.63 -16.95 1.25
CA CYS A 368 -14.27 -16.86 -0.18
C CYS A 368 -15.31 -17.55 -1.07
N ASP A 369 -15.71 -18.77 -0.72
CA ASP A 369 -16.74 -19.53 -1.45
C ASP A 369 -18.09 -18.80 -1.43
N PHE A 370 -18.50 -18.33 -0.25
CA PHE A 370 -19.74 -17.58 -0.08
C PHE A 370 -19.74 -16.32 -0.94
N THR A 371 -18.63 -15.60 -1.02
CA THR A 371 -18.53 -14.41 -1.87
C THR A 371 -18.76 -14.76 -3.33
N LEU A 372 -18.15 -15.82 -3.87
CA LEU A 372 -18.30 -16.23 -5.25
C LEU A 372 -19.69 -16.79 -5.55
N GLN A 373 -20.28 -17.53 -4.60
CA GLN A 373 -21.68 -18.00 -4.71
C GLN A 373 -22.64 -16.81 -4.79
N GLN A 374 -22.47 -15.80 -3.96
CA GLN A 374 -23.31 -14.59 -3.96
C GLN A 374 -23.14 -13.78 -5.25
N MET A 375 -21.93 -13.72 -5.82
CA MET A 375 -21.72 -13.13 -7.14
C MET A 375 -22.53 -13.86 -8.22
N ASP A 376 -22.52 -15.19 -8.21
CA ASP A 376 -23.22 -16.04 -9.19
C ASP A 376 -24.74 -15.85 -9.12
N GLU A 377 -25.30 -15.86 -7.91
CA GLU A 377 -26.73 -15.58 -7.67
C GLU A 377 -27.13 -14.19 -8.18
N ILE A 378 -26.29 -13.17 -7.97
CA ILE A 378 -26.56 -11.81 -8.43
C ILE A 378 -26.50 -11.74 -9.95
N VAL A 379 -25.50 -12.35 -10.60
CA VAL A 379 -25.43 -12.41 -12.08
C VAL A 379 -26.68 -13.06 -12.65
N ALA A 380 -27.08 -14.22 -12.14
CA ALA A 380 -28.28 -14.91 -12.59
C ALA A 380 -29.55 -14.06 -12.47
N ASN A 381 -29.71 -13.34 -11.35
CA ASN A 381 -30.84 -12.45 -11.13
C ASN A 381 -30.83 -11.25 -12.10
N LEU A 382 -29.68 -10.66 -12.38
CA LEU A 382 -29.55 -9.55 -13.32
C LEU A 382 -29.84 -9.98 -14.76
N ASP A 383 -29.43 -11.18 -15.16
CA ASP A 383 -29.72 -11.76 -16.48
C ASP A 383 -31.20 -12.02 -16.65
N MET A 384 -31.90 -12.58 -15.64
CA MET A 384 -33.36 -12.78 -15.66
C MET A 384 -34.11 -11.44 -15.77
N GLN A 385 -33.71 -10.40 -15.05
CA GLN A 385 -34.34 -9.08 -15.15
C GLN A 385 -34.19 -8.45 -16.53
N LYS A 386 -33.05 -8.60 -17.18
CA LYS A 386 -32.76 -8.06 -18.52
C LYS A 386 -33.45 -8.88 -19.64
N SER A 387 -33.69 -10.17 -19.43
CA SER A 387 -34.41 -11.03 -20.38
C SER A 387 -35.93 -10.88 -20.31
N GLY A 388 -36.49 -10.05 -19.44
CA GLY A 388 -37.92 -9.78 -19.34
C GLY A 388 -38.73 -10.87 -18.63
N VAL A 389 -38.10 -11.85 -18.03
CA VAL A 389 -38.77 -12.90 -17.25
C VAL A 389 -39.14 -12.33 -15.88
N LYS A 390 -40.43 -11.99 -15.68
CA LYS A 390 -40.93 -11.60 -14.33
C LYS A 390 -40.78 -12.79 -13.38
N VAL A 391 -39.97 -12.66 -12.35
CA VAL A 391 -40.01 -13.58 -11.21
C VAL A 391 -41.36 -13.34 -10.50
N SER A 392 -42.26 -14.32 -10.52
CA SER A 392 -43.44 -14.33 -9.65
C SER A 392 -42.96 -14.37 -8.21
N GLN A 393 -43.23 -13.30 -7.46
CA GLN A 393 -43.16 -13.32 -6.00
C GLN A 393 -44.35 -14.18 -5.53
N ASP A 394 -44.13 -15.46 -5.32
CA ASP A 394 -45.07 -16.31 -4.62
C ASP A 394 -44.45 -16.83 -3.32
N SER A 395 -45.14 -16.42 -2.25
CA SER A 395 -45.20 -16.84 -0.85
C SER A 395 -44.00 -16.51 0.08
#